data_5d9fd0ea85324bbb301c1966dbbb80e3
#
_entry.id   5d9fd0ea85324bbb301c1966dbbb80e3
#
_cell.length_a   1.000
_cell.length_b   1.000
_cell.length_c   1.000
_cell.angle_alpha   90.00
_cell.angle_beta   90.00
_cell.angle_gamma   90.00
#
_symmetry.space_group_name_H-M   'P 1'
#
loop_
_entity.id
_entity.type
_entity.pdbx_description
1 polymer ?
#
loop_
_entity_poly.entity_id
_entity_poly.type
_entity_poly.pdbx_seq_one_letter_code
_entity_poly.pdbx_strand_id
1 'polypeptide(L)'
;MKTLKFFSRRLTRAIARRLQLDQNLFHQNQLKLEAAKAKGQELVDVMPGINLAMVIHPDMYFKIGYTKYIFEPESLDFIRDHLQPGQTFLDIGANVGYFSLFCSKIVTPSGRVIAFEPGDFAFNLLKKNKELNKFNNLEIHQAGFGEKDEIVEFNSGAPGMEVYNSLGKIIHPSAAPDKFKTIPVQLFRGSTWLQKNNVQHIDLMKLDVEGGEYLVLKGMLEMFQSQKISRLLIEITDEMSKAFGYHPSDIILMLRDCGYNWFKLGSYGRLEPLLENDISKVSIGNHMFVAVSQKSKNQS
;
A
#
# COMPACT_ATOMS: atom_id res chain seq x y z
N MET A 1 -26.69 -30.88 -20.40
CA MET A 1 -27.34 -30.01 -19.40
C MET A 1 -27.22 -30.47 -17.94
N LYS A 2 -27.20 -31.76 -17.61
CA LYS A 2 -27.05 -32.24 -16.19
C LYS A 2 -25.66 -31.99 -15.60
N THR A 3 -24.59 -32.08 -16.38
CA THR A 3 -23.19 -31.92 -15.93
C THR A 3 -22.84 -30.47 -15.54
N LEU A 4 -23.35 -29.47 -16.28
CA LEU A 4 -23.14 -28.05 -15.95
C LEU A 4 -23.80 -27.64 -14.63
N LYS A 5 -25.00 -28.16 -14.33
CA LYS A 5 -25.71 -27.90 -13.08
C LYS A 5 -25.00 -28.53 -11.86
N PHE A 6 -24.32 -29.65 -12.06
CA PHE A 6 -23.57 -30.33 -10.99
C PHE A 6 -22.26 -29.58 -10.63
N PHE A 7 -21.56 -29.07 -11.64
CA PHE A 7 -20.37 -28.22 -11.45
C PHE A 7 -20.69 -26.90 -10.75
N SER A 8 -21.77 -26.24 -11.14
CA SER A 8 -22.27 -25.02 -10.52
C SER A 8 -22.60 -25.24 -9.03
N ARG A 9 -23.27 -26.30 -8.66
CA ARG A 9 -23.62 -26.62 -7.25
C ARG A 9 -22.41 -26.95 -6.38
N ARG A 10 -21.38 -27.63 -6.93
CA ARG A 10 -20.13 -27.90 -6.21
C ARG A 10 -19.33 -26.62 -5.97
N LEU A 11 -19.23 -25.76 -6.99
CA LEU A 11 -18.56 -24.47 -6.89
C LEU A 11 -19.25 -23.55 -5.88
N THR A 12 -20.58 -23.45 -5.93
CA THR A 12 -21.38 -22.66 -4.99
C THR A 12 -21.20 -23.16 -3.55
N ARG A 13 -21.17 -24.49 -3.33
CA ARG A 13 -20.91 -25.07 -1.99
C ARG A 13 -19.49 -24.83 -1.51
N ALA A 14 -18.47 -24.86 -2.39
CA ALA A 14 -17.10 -24.56 -2.05
C ALA A 14 -16.92 -23.09 -1.67
N ILE A 15 -17.54 -22.18 -2.42
CA ILE A 15 -17.56 -20.74 -2.11
C ILE A 15 -18.27 -20.49 -0.77
N ALA A 16 -19.46 -21.09 -0.57
CA ALA A 16 -20.20 -20.93 0.69
C ALA A 16 -19.42 -21.47 1.90
N ARG A 17 -18.72 -22.63 1.76
CA ARG A 17 -17.85 -23.17 2.81
C ARG A 17 -16.66 -22.24 3.10
N ARG A 18 -16.06 -21.65 2.07
CA ARG A 18 -14.95 -20.70 2.23
C ARG A 18 -15.40 -19.44 2.97
N LEU A 19 -16.53 -18.86 2.56
CA LEU A 19 -17.13 -17.71 3.23
C LEU A 19 -17.46 -18.01 4.71
N GLN A 20 -17.97 -19.21 5.02
CA GLN A 20 -18.25 -19.63 6.39
C GLN A 20 -16.96 -19.80 7.22
N LEU A 21 -15.89 -20.35 6.61
CA LEU A 21 -14.58 -20.49 7.25
C LEU A 21 -13.96 -19.11 7.52
N ASP A 22 -14.07 -18.19 6.56
CA ASP A 22 -13.57 -16.82 6.71
C ASP A 22 -14.33 -16.07 7.82
N GLN A 23 -15.65 -16.20 7.91
CA GLN A 23 -16.46 -15.64 8.99
C GLN A 23 -16.07 -16.20 10.36
N ASN A 24 -15.87 -17.51 10.47
CA ASN A 24 -15.44 -18.15 11.71
C ASN A 24 -14.04 -17.69 12.11
N LEU A 25 -13.10 -17.57 11.16
CA LEU A 25 -11.75 -17.06 11.40
C LEU A 25 -11.81 -15.64 11.96
N PHE A 26 -12.51 -14.74 11.30
CA PHE A 26 -12.60 -13.34 11.73
C PHE A 26 -13.30 -13.20 13.09
N HIS A 27 -14.32 -14.02 13.37
CA HIS A 27 -14.94 -14.04 14.69
C HIS A 27 -13.96 -14.49 15.79
N GLN A 28 -13.20 -15.57 15.58
CA GLN A 28 -12.17 -16.02 16.51
C GLN A 28 -11.08 -14.96 16.71
N ASN A 29 -10.67 -14.30 15.65
CA ASN A 29 -9.69 -13.23 15.71
C ASN A 29 -10.21 -12.03 16.51
N GLN A 30 -11.49 -11.68 16.36
CA GLN A 30 -12.15 -10.64 17.16
C GLN A 30 -12.08 -10.97 18.66
N LEU A 31 -12.42 -12.21 19.05
CA LEU A 31 -12.37 -12.66 20.45
C LEU A 31 -10.95 -12.59 21.03
N LYS A 32 -9.94 -13.02 20.28
CA LYS A 32 -8.52 -12.90 20.68
C LYS A 32 -8.12 -11.45 20.91
N LEU A 33 -8.51 -10.55 20.02
CA LEU A 33 -8.17 -9.13 20.10
C LEU A 33 -8.85 -8.46 21.29
N GLU A 34 -10.11 -8.78 21.56
CA GLU A 34 -10.84 -8.29 22.73
C GLU A 34 -10.20 -8.77 24.04
N ALA A 35 -9.76 -10.04 24.10
CA ALA A 35 -9.03 -10.57 25.24
C ALA A 35 -7.68 -9.88 25.47
N ALA A 36 -6.94 -9.55 24.42
CA ALA A 36 -5.70 -8.78 24.49
C ALA A 36 -5.98 -7.33 24.97
N LYS A 37 -7.02 -6.69 24.43
CA LYS A 37 -7.45 -5.35 24.83
C LYS A 37 -7.82 -5.29 26.32
N ALA A 38 -8.55 -6.26 26.83
CA ALA A 38 -8.92 -6.36 28.25
C ALA A 38 -7.70 -6.46 29.18
N LYS A 39 -6.57 -6.96 28.67
CA LYS A 39 -5.29 -7.05 29.41
C LYS A 39 -4.38 -5.84 29.18
N GLY A 40 -4.78 -4.87 28.35
CA GLY A 40 -3.95 -3.73 27.95
C GLY A 40 -2.71 -4.14 27.13
N GLN A 41 -2.80 -5.20 26.33
CA GLN A 41 -1.69 -5.78 25.59
C GLN A 41 -1.90 -5.74 24.08
N GLU A 42 -0.81 -5.67 23.33
CA GLU A 42 -0.79 -5.96 21.90
C GLU A 42 -0.94 -7.48 21.69
N LEU A 43 -1.56 -7.87 20.57
CA LEU A 43 -1.67 -9.26 20.15
C LEU A 43 -0.61 -9.54 19.07
N VAL A 44 0.05 -10.69 19.15
CA VAL A 44 0.87 -11.22 18.06
C VAL A 44 0.15 -12.42 17.46
N ASP A 45 -0.26 -12.34 16.21
CA ASP A 45 -0.95 -13.43 15.50
C ASP A 45 -0.70 -13.35 13.99
N VAL A 46 -1.15 -14.37 13.27
CA VAL A 46 -1.03 -14.44 11.81
C VAL A 46 -2.07 -13.54 11.16
N MET A 47 -1.61 -12.57 10.37
CA MET A 47 -2.47 -11.66 9.63
C MET A 47 -3.05 -12.36 8.39
N PRO A 48 -4.39 -12.40 8.25
CA PRO A 48 -5.05 -12.93 7.06
C PRO A 48 -4.59 -12.23 5.77
N GLY A 49 -4.63 -12.96 4.65
CA GLY A 49 -4.23 -12.45 3.33
C GLY A 49 -2.75 -12.62 3.05
N ILE A 50 -1.87 -12.20 3.95
CA ILE A 50 -0.41 -12.32 3.78
C ILE A 50 0.19 -13.57 4.45
N ASN A 51 -0.51 -14.16 5.42
CA ASN A 51 -0.06 -15.32 6.20
C ASN A 51 1.33 -15.12 6.82
N LEU A 52 1.50 -14.00 7.52
CA LEU A 52 2.69 -13.61 8.26
C LEU A 52 2.29 -13.13 9.64
N ALA A 53 3.16 -13.35 10.64
CA ALA A 53 2.92 -12.86 11.98
C ALA A 53 3.01 -11.33 12.02
N MET A 54 2.05 -10.69 12.68
CA MET A 54 2.04 -9.24 12.90
C MET A 54 1.66 -8.91 14.34
N VAL A 55 2.16 -7.79 14.80
CA VAL A 55 1.69 -7.14 16.03
C VAL A 55 0.41 -6.39 15.72
N ILE A 56 -0.66 -6.72 16.42
CA ILE A 56 -1.99 -6.15 16.25
C ILE A 56 -2.33 -5.35 17.50
N HIS A 57 -2.26 -4.03 17.39
CA HIS A 57 -2.68 -3.14 18.46
C HIS A 57 -4.23 -3.08 18.47
N PRO A 58 -4.91 -3.24 19.62
CA PRO A 58 -6.37 -3.30 19.68
C PRO A 58 -7.11 -2.09 19.13
N ASP A 59 -6.46 -0.94 19.16
CA ASP A 59 -7.06 0.33 18.70
C ASP A 59 -6.57 0.76 17.32
N MET A 60 -5.59 0.09 16.67
CA MET A 60 -5.13 0.44 15.33
C MET A 60 -6.23 0.26 14.28
N TYR A 61 -6.22 1.08 13.23
CA TYR A 61 -7.17 0.95 12.12
C TYR A 61 -7.00 -0.39 11.38
N PHE A 62 -5.77 -0.80 11.13
CA PHE A 62 -5.43 -2.03 10.40
C PHE A 62 -5.98 -3.32 11.02
N LYS A 63 -6.48 -3.28 12.27
CA LYS A 63 -7.18 -4.43 12.89
C LYS A 63 -8.37 -4.93 12.05
N ILE A 64 -8.95 -4.10 11.17
CA ILE A 64 -10.04 -4.51 10.29
C ILE A 64 -9.61 -5.66 9.36
N GLY A 65 -8.35 -5.66 8.90
CA GLY A 65 -7.77 -6.75 8.10
C GLY A 65 -7.56 -8.04 8.89
N TYR A 66 -7.56 -7.97 10.22
CA TYR A 66 -7.47 -9.12 11.10
C TYR A 66 -8.84 -9.63 11.54
N THR A 67 -9.83 -8.75 11.76
CA THR A 67 -11.09 -9.07 12.41
C THR A 67 -12.32 -9.09 11.51
N LYS A 68 -12.24 -8.57 10.28
CA LYS A 68 -13.42 -8.40 9.42
C LYS A 68 -13.28 -8.97 8.01
N TYR A 69 -12.18 -8.68 7.32
CA TYR A 69 -11.95 -9.09 5.93
C TYR A 69 -10.46 -8.99 5.58
N ILE A 70 -10.06 -9.60 4.48
CA ILE A 70 -8.69 -9.41 3.96
C ILE A 70 -8.57 -7.97 3.46
N PHE A 71 -7.53 -7.27 3.94
CA PHE A 71 -7.27 -5.89 3.55
C PHE A 71 -6.72 -5.84 2.12
N GLU A 72 -7.30 -4.99 1.27
CA GLU A 72 -6.93 -4.78 -0.14
C GLU A 72 -6.59 -6.08 -0.90
N PRO A 73 -7.51 -7.03 -1.03
CA PRO A 73 -7.21 -8.32 -1.65
C PRO A 73 -6.81 -8.20 -3.13
N GLU A 74 -7.33 -7.20 -3.85
CA GLU A 74 -6.98 -6.91 -5.23
C GLU A 74 -5.51 -6.47 -5.38
N SER A 75 -5.03 -5.64 -4.45
CA SER A 75 -3.63 -5.21 -4.39
C SER A 75 -2.71 -6.39 -4.09
N LEU A 76 -3.10 -7.28 -3.17
CA LEU A 76 -2.34 -8.51 -2.88
C LEU A 76 -2.26 -9.45 -4.08
N ASP A 77 -3.38 -9.64 -4.80
CA ASP A 77 -3.42 -10.49 -5.98
C ASP A 77 -2.55 -9.90 -7.10
N PHE A 78 -2.66 -8.59 -7.36
CA PHE A 78 -1.82 -7.89 -8.32
C PHE A 78 -0.32 -8.02 -7.98
N ILE A 79 0.07 -7.78 -6.73
CA ILE A 79 1.47 -7.89 -6.29
C ILE A 79 1.97 -9.33 -6.50
N ARG A 80 1.17 -10.34 -6.10
CA ARG A 80 1.53 -11.76 -6.24
C ARG A 80 1.78 -12.16 -7.68
N ASP A 81 0.99 -11.64 -8.62
CA ASP A 81 1.08 -11.98 -10.04
C ASP A 81 2.23 -11.26 -10.76
N HIS A 82 2.69 -10.11 -10.23
CA HIS A 82 3.63 -9.24 -10.92
C HIS A 82 4.97 -9.00 -10.21
N LEU A 83 5.15 -9.49 -8.99
CA LEU A 83 6.40 -9.41 -8.26
C LEU A 83 7.04 -10.79 -8.12
N GLN A 84 8.33 -10.91 -8.43
CA GLN A 84 9.03 -12.19 -8.51
C GLN A 84 10.24 -12.26 -7.55
N PRO A 85 10.74 -13.44 -7.18
CA PRO A 85 11.99 -13.60 -6.44
C PRO A 85 13.15 -12.83 -7.08
N GLY A 86 13.98 -12.20 -6.26
CA GLY A 86 15.13 -11.40 -6.69
C GLY A 86 14.82 -9.96 -7.11
N GLN A 87 13.55 -9.57 -7.20
CA GLN A 87 13.12 -8.24 -7.61
C GLN A 87 13.17 -7.21 -6.48
N THR A 88 13.07 -5.92 -6.86
CA THR A 88 13.04 -4.78 -5.95
C THR A 88 11.63 -4.21 -5.84
N PHE A 89 11.13 -4.12 -4.60
CA PHE A 89 9.88 -3.46 -4.25
C PHE A 89 10.14 -2.18 -3.44
N LEU A 90 9.48 -1.09 -3.81
CA LEU A 90 9.51 0.19 -3.08
C LEU A 90 8.13 0.50 -2.53
N ASP A 91 8.04 0.71 -1.21
CA ASP A 91 6.80 0.97 -0.46
C ASP A 91 6.85 2.36 0.16
N ILE A 92 6.12 3.31 -0.40
CA ILE A 92 6.04 4.69 0.09
C ILE A 92 4.68 4.90 0.76
N GLY A 93 4.70 5.11 2.08
CA GLY A 93 3.52 5.04 2.95
C GLY A 93 3.28 3.60 3.44
N ALA A 94 4.36 2.97 3.95
CA ALA A 94 4.33 1.55 4.32
C ALA A 94 3.42 1.23 5.52
N ASN A 95 3.00 2.24 6.27
CA ASN A 95 2.18 2.12 7.45
C ASN A 95 2.74 1.05 8.42
N VAL A 96 1.95 0.11 8.91
CA VAL A 96 2.38 -0.98 9.80
C VAL A 96 3.16 -2.10 9.08
N GLY A 97 3.42 -1.97 7.79
CA GLY A 97 4.24 -2.89 6.99
C GLY A 97 3.51 -4.05 6.34
N TYR A 98 2.19 -3.99 6.21
CA TYR A 98 1.39 -5.08 5.63
C TYR A 98 1.89 -5.51 4.25
N PHE A 99 2.04 -4.56 3.33
CA PHE A 99 2.55 -4.83 1.98
C PHE A 99 4.06 -5.08 1.97
N SER A 100 4.83 -4.32 2.75
CA SER A 100 6.28 -4.50 2.85
C SER A 100 6.67 -5.92 3.28
N LEU A 101 5.98 -6.49 4.28
CA LEU A 101 6.21 -7.86 4.75
C LEU A 101 5.81 -8.90 3.69
N PHE A 102 4.64 -8.69 3.05
CA PHE A 102 4.16 -9.57 1.98
C PHE A 102 5.14 -9.61 0.81
N CYS A 103 5.61 -8.45 0.35
CA CYS A 103 6.60 -8.34 -0.72
C CYS A 103 7.95 -8.94 -0.33
N SER A 104 8.40 -8.77 0.93
CA SER A 104 9.65 -9.36 1.41
C SER A 104 9.66 -10.89 1.33
N LYS A 105 8.50 -11.51 1.58
CA LYS A 105 8.31 -12.95 1.42
C LYS A 105 8.36 -13.37 -0.06
N ILE A 106 7.75 -12.58 -0.96
CA ILE A 106 7.70 -12.88 -2.40
C ILE A 106 9.08 -12.73 -3.05
N VAL A 107 9.75 -11.61 -2.82
CA VAL A 107 11.05 -11.34 -3.47
C VAL A 107 12.17 -12.20 -2.92
N THR A 108 11.96 -12.91 -1.81
CA THR A 108 12.92 -13.80 -1.14
C THR A 108 14.20 -13.06 -0.67
N PRO A 109 15.15 -13.68 0.02
CA PRO A 109 16.42 -13.04 0.42
C PRO A 109 17.29 -12.53 -0.74
N SER A 110 17.03 -12.95 -1.98
CA SER A 110 17.76 -12.47 -3.17
C SER A 110 17.21 -11.14 -3.72
N GLY A 111 16.00 -10.73 -3.32
CA GLY A 111 15.39 -9.46 -3.68
C GLY A 111 15.56 -8.41 -2.58
N ARG A 112 14.97 -7.23 -2.82
CA ARG A 112 15.06 -6.08 -1.92
C ARG A 112 13.70 -5.42 -1.75
N VAL A 113 13.33 -5.12 -0.51
CA VAL A 113 12.17 -4.28 -0.18
C VAL A 113 12.66 -3.05 0.57
N ILE A 114 12.23 -1.87 0.12
CA ILE A 114 12.58 -0.60 0.73
C ILE A 114 11.27 0.10 1.12
N ALA A 115 11.10 0.41 2.39
CA ALA A 115 9.85 0.92 2.93
C ALA A 115 10.06 2.25 3.64
N PHE A 116 9.19 3.21 3.37
CA PHE A 116 9.17 4.53 4.01
C PHE A 116 7.83 4.74 4.72
N GLU A 117 7.92 5.09 6.01
CA GLU A 117 6.77 5.44 6.85
C GLU A 117 7.17 6.54 7.82
N PRO A 118 6.64 7.75 7.70
CA PRO A 118 7.00 8.86 8.58
C PRO A 118 6.34 8.84 9.96
N GLY A 119 5.15 8.24 10.08
CA GLY A 119 4.34 8.28 11.31
C GLY A 119 4.92 7.42 12.44
N ASP A 120 5.10 8.00 13.62
CA ASP A 120 5.75 7.34 14.77
C ASP A 120 5.11 6.01 15.14
N PHE A 121 3.78 5.98 15.28
CA PHE A 121 3.05 4.79 15.70
C PHE A 121 3.14 3.68 14.65
N ALA A 122 2.86 4.02 13.40
CA ALA A 122 2.90 3.08 12.28
C ALA A 122 4.32 2.54 12.07
N PHE A 123 5.34 3.42 12.07
CA PHE A 123 6.75 3.00 11.92
C PHE A 123 7.22 2.08 13.04
N ASN A 124 6.83 2.35 14.29
CA ASN A 124 7.17 1.47 15.41
C ASN A 124 6.57 0.06 15.26
N LEU A 125 5.32 -0.04 14.75
CA LEU A 125 4.72 -1.33 14.42
C LEU A 125 5.40 -2.01 13.24
N LEU A 126 5.72 -1.27 12.17
CA LEU A 126 6.50 -1.78 11.02
C LEU A 126 7.83 -2.38 11.48
N LYS A 127 8.56 -1.70 12.38
CA LYS A 127 9.81 -2.19 12.95
C LYS A 127 9.62 -3.50 13.72
N LYS A 128 8.64 -3.57 14.64
CA LYS A 128 8.29 -4.79 15.37
C LYS A 128 7.93 -5.93 14.42
N ASN A 129 7.14 -5.65 13.39
CA ASN A 129 6.69 -6.62 12.41
C ASN A 129 7.84 -7.17 11.54
N LYS A 130 8.79 -6.31 11.15
CA LYS A 130 10.02 -6.73 10.47
C LYS A 130 10.85 -7.68 11.35
N GLU A 131 11.09 -7.29 12.62
CA GLU A 131 11.87 -8.08 13.58
C GLU A 131 11.22 -9.44 13.86
N LEU A 132 9.88 -9.47 14.02
CA LEU A 132 9.11 -10.68 14.26
C LEU A 132 9.25 -11.71 13.12
N ASN A 133 9.28 -11.24 11.87
CA ASN A 133 9.39 -12.11 10.69
C ASN A 133 10.84 -12.32 10.22
N LYS A 134 11.83 -11.66 10.85
CA LYS A 134 13.27 -11.78 10.55
C LYS A 134 13.63 -11.51 9.09
N PHE A 135 12.95 -10.57 8.43
CA PHE A 135 13.24 -10.20 7.06
C PHE A 135 14.48 -9.32 6.96
N ASN A 136 15.61 -9.91 6.49
CA ASN A 136 16.85 -9.18 6.26
C ASN A 136 16.85 -8.40 4.93
N ASN A 137 15.97 -8.76 4.01
CA ASN A 137 15.76 -8.11 2.71
C ASN A 137 14.77 -6.94 2.74
N LEU A 138 14.26 -6.57 3.94
CA LEU A 138 13.39 -5.42 4.18
C LEU A 138 14.21 -4.29 4.85
N GLU A 139 14.37 -3.18 4.16
CA GLU A 139 14.90 -1.93 4.70
C GLU A 139 13.74 -1.01 5.07
N ILE A 140 13.81 -0.38 6.24
CA ILE A 140 12.74 0.52 6.71
C ILE A 140 13.32 1.88 7.09
N HIS A 141 12.64 2.96 6.71
CA HIS A 141 13.07 4.34 6.94
C HIS A 141 11.93 5.14 7.54
N GLN A 142 12.18 5.79 8.70
CA GLN A 142 11.23 6.73 9.29
C GLN A 142 11.39 8.10 8.61
N ALA A 143 10.87 8.19 7.41
CA ALA A 143 10.97 9.36 6.53
C ALA A 143 9.88 9.25 5.46
N GLY A 144 9.75 10.28 4.63
CA GLY A 144 8.92 10.27 3.42
C GLY A 144 9.71 10.65 2.17
N PHE A 145 9.06 10.51 1.01
CA PHE A 145 9.52 11.14 -0.22
C PHE A 145 8.69 12.39 -0.53
N GLY A 146 9.31 13.36 -1.20
CA GLY A 146 8.70 14.59 -1.65
C GLY A 146 9.41 15.14 -2.88
N GLU A 147 9.04 16.36 -3.29
CA GLU A 147 9.64 17.02 -4.46
C GLU A 147 11.12 17.38 -4.25
N LYS A 148 11.54 17.62 -3.01
CA LYS A 148 12.91 18.00 -2.60
C LYS A 148 13.27 17.43 -1.24
N ASP A 149 14.57 17.53 -0.89
CA ASP A 149 15.05 17.21 0.44
C ASP A 149 14.67 18.36 1.40
N GLU A 150 13.83 18.10 2.41
CA GLU A 150 13.41 19.07 3.41
C GLU A 150 12.88 18.40 4.69
N ILE A 151 12.85 19.15 5.78
CA ILE A 151 12.14 18.76 6.99
C ILE A 151 10.80 19.47 7.02
N VAL A 152 9.73 18.73 7.22
CA VAL A 152 8.36 19.23 7.22
C VAL A 152 7.64 18.89 8.51
N GLU A 153 6.61 19.65 8.84
CA GLU A 153 5.65 19.28 9.88
C GLU A 153 4.69 18.22 9.35
N PHE A 154 4.57 17.12 10.06
CA PHE A 154 3.77 15.97 9.71
C PHE A 154 2.81 15.63 10.85
N ASN A 155 1.55 15.40 10.52
CA ASN A 155 0.54 14.99 11.48
C ASN A 155 0.56 13.47 11.64
N SER A 156 1.13 13.01 12.75
CA SER A 156 1.21 11.59 13.11
C SER A 156 0.05 11.23 14.03
N GLY A 157 -0.82 10.34 13.56
CA GLY A 157 -2.00 9.86 14.28
C GLY A 157 -1.67 8.86 15.38
N ALA A 158 -2.42 8.94 16.47
CA ALA A 158 -2.47 7.91 17.51
C ALA A 158 -3.08 6.60 16.96
N PRO A 159 -3.04 5.49 17.74
CA PRO A 159 -3.70 4.24 17.34
C PRO A 159 -5.16 4.45 16.90
N GLY A 160 -5.50 3.96 15.73
CA GLY A 160 -6.80 4.15 15.07
C GLY A 160 -6.87 5.35 14.12
N MET A 161 -5.85 6.20 14.12
CA MET A 161 -5.72 7.36 13.23
C MET A 161 -4.50 7.27 12.30
N GLU A 162 -3.71 6.20 12.39
CA GLU A 162 -2.47 6.01 11.63
C GLU A 162 -2.66 5.95 10.11
N VAL A 163 -3.84 5.67 9.64
CA VAL A 163 -4.18 5.68 8.19
C VAL A 163 -4.51 7.08 7.67
N TYR A 164 -4.65 8.04 8.55
CA TYR A 164 -4.92 9.45 8.19
C TYR A 164 -3.70 10.34 8.45
N ASN A 165 -2.52 9.74 8.58
CA ASN A 165 -1.26 10.47 8.65
C ASN A 165 -1.10 11.37 7.42
N SER A 166 -0.76 12.65 7.60
CA SER A 166 -0.75 13.59 6.48
C SER A 166 0.27 14.70 6.62
N LEU A 167 0.71 15.22 5.48
CA LEU A 167 1.38 16.52 5.38
C LEU A 167 0.33 17.63 5.43
N GLY A 168 0.59 18.69 6.19
CA GLY A 168 -0.30 19.86 6.24
C GLY A 168 -1.59 19.64 7.03
N LYS A 169 -2.76 19.88 6.44
CA LYS A 169 -4.04 19.79 7.15
C LYS A 169 -4.56 18.37 7.20
N ILE A 170 -5.11 17.96 8.34
CA ILE A 170 -5.89 16.73 8.47
C ILE A 170 -7.24 16.95 7.79
N ILE A 171 -7.52 16.21 6.72
CA ILE A 171 -8.65 16.48 5.82
C ILE A 171 -9.73 15.41 5.94
N HIS A 172 -9.35 14.16 6.21
CA HIS A 172 -10.30 13.06 6.18
C HIS A 172 -11.42 13.23 7.20
N PRO A 173 -12.72 13.13 6.80
CA PRO A 173 -13.87 13.39 7.69
C PRO A 173 -13.91 12.49 8.93
N SER A 174 -13.33 11.31 8.87
CA SER A 174 -13.27 10.36 10.00
C SER A 174 -12.06 10.57 10.91
N ALA A 175 -11.15 11.49 10.58
CA ALA A 175 -10.02 11.82 11.42
C ALA A 175 -10.47 12.65 12.63
N ALA A 176 -9.95 12.32 13.81
CA ALA A 176 -10.16 13.09 15.04
C ALA A 176 -8.92 13.96 15.29
N PRO A 177 -8.96 15.28 15.01
CA PRO A 177 -7.77 16.14 15.05
C PRO A 177 -7.02 16.16 16.39
N ASP A 178 -7.73 15.98 17.50
CA ASP A 178 -7.16 15.88 18.85
C ASP A 178 -6.31 14.62 19.08
N LYS A 179 -6.39 13.64 18.19
CA LYS A 179 -5.61 12.41 18.22
C LYS A 179 -4.35 12.44 17.36
N PHE A 180 -3.99 13.60 16.83
CA PHE A 180 -2.75 13.78 16.08
C PHE A 180 -1.76 14.63 16.87
N LYS A 181 -0.49 14.34 16.66
CA LYS A 181 0.62 15.21 17.07
C LYS A 181 1.43 15.58 15.84
N THR A 182 1.84 16.82 15.79
CA THR A 182 2.75 17.30 14.75
C THR A 182 4.18 16.92 15.12
N ILE A 183 4.86 16.26 14.22
CA ILE A 183 6.27 15.86 14.36
C ILE A 183 7.10 16.33 13.17
N PRO A 184 8.39 16.67 13.35
CA PRO A 184 9.27 16.94 12.23
C PRO A 184 9.59 15.62 11.49
N VAL A 185 9.45 15.62 10.17
CA VAL A 185 9.74 14.47 9.31
C VAL A 185 10.69 14.89 8.19
N GLN A 186 11.72 14.08 7.96
CA GLN A 186 12.59 14.22 6.79
C GLN A 186 11.87 13.72 5.54
N LEU A 187 11.73 14.59 4.56
CA LEU A 187 11.40 14.21 3.19
C LEU A 187 12.68 14.16 2.36
N PHE A 188 12.77 13.17 1.49
CA PHE A 188 13.84 13.04 0.50
C PHE A 188 13.28 13.23 -0.90
N ARG A 189 14.09 13.85 -1.78
CA ARG A 189 13.83 13.79 -3.21
C ARG A 189 14.14 12.37 -3.70
N GLY A 190 13.09 11.65 -4.10
CA GLY A 190 13.16 10.21 -4.32
C GLY A 190 14.23 9.80 -5.33
N SER A 191 14.35 10.47 -6.50
CA SER A 191 15.39 10.16 -7.50
C SER A 191 16.81 10.27 -6.92
N THR A 192 17.07 11.31 -6.11
CA THR A 192 18.39 11.54 -5.48
C THR A 192 18.68 10.47 -4.43
N TRP A 193 17.68 10.14 -3.59
CA TRP A 193 17.83 9.12 -2.54
C TRP A 193 18.12 7.74 -3.15
N LEU A 194 17.37 7.35 -4.17
CA LEU A 194 17.53 6.06 -4.85
C LEU A 194 18.91 5.96 -5.50
N GLN A 195 19.39 7.02 -6.16
CA GLN A 195 20.73 7.07 -6.74
C GLN A 195 21.83 6.90 -5.68
N LYS A 196 21.75 7.63 -4.55
CA LYS A 196 22.72 7.54 -3.44
C LYS A 196 22.75 6.18 -2.79
N ASN A 197 21.62 5.44 -2.79
CA ASN A 197 21.48 4.11 -2.20
C ASN A 197 21.61 2.96 -3.21
N ASN A 198 22.17 3.24 -4.42
CA ASN A 198 22.42 2.27 -5.49
C ASN A 198 21.18 1.50 -5.95
N VAL A 199 19.99 2.12 -5.91
CA VAL A 199 18.76 1.55 -6.46
C VAL A 199 18.64 1.94 -7.92
N GLN A 200 19.04 1.03 -8.82
CA GLN A 200 19.07 1.28 -10.26
C GLN A 200 17.74 1.05 -10.95
N HIS A 201 16.93 0.13 -10.40
CA HIS A 201 15.64 -0.28 -10.95
C HIS A 201 14.67 -0.66 -9.84
N ILE A 202 13.38 -0.42 -10.07
CA ILE A 202 12.27 -0.81 -9.20
C ILE A 202 11.29 -1.61 -10.05
N ASP A 203 11.06 -2.86 -9.68
CA ASP A 203 10.16 -3.75 -10.42
C ASP A 203 8.69 -3.43 -10.12
N LEU A 204 8.40 -3.10 -8.86
CA LEU A 204 7.09 -2.65 -8.44
C LEU A 204 7.22 -1.62 -7.31
N MET A 205 6.49 -0.52 -7.41
CA MET A 205 6.36 0.51 -6.39
C MET A 205 4.90 0.60 -5.93
N LYS A 206 4.68 0.66 -4.61
CA LYS A 206 3.40 1.12 -4.03
C LYS A 206 3.57 2.55 -3.55
N LEU A 207 2.59 3.39 -3.84
CA LEU A 207 2.53 4.78 -3.40
C LEU A 207 1.16 5.08 -2.81
N ASP A 208 1.15 5.38 -1.51
CA ASP A 208 -0.07 5.59 -0.73
C ASP A 208 0.30 6.49 0.46
N VAL A 209 0.20 7.81 0.27
CA VAL A 209 0.72 8.82 1.21
C VAL A 209 -0.30 9.91 1.55
N GLU A 210 -1.58 9.59 1.39
CA GLU A 210 -2.69 10.41 1.84
C GLU A 210 -2.67 11.84 1.26
N GLY A 211 -2.48 11.93 -0.07
CA GLY A 211 -2.57 13.17 -0.85
C GLY A 211 -1.24 13.74 -1.34
N GLY A 212 -0.10 13.29 -0.82
CA GLY A 212 1.23 13.73 -1.25
C GLY A 212 1.76 13.08 -2.52
N GLU A 213 0.98 12.24 -3.21
CA GLU A 213 1.39 11.39 -4.34
C GLU A 213 2.05 12.20 -5.45
N TYR A 214 1.44 13.32 -5.83
CA TYR A 214 1.97 14.19 -6.90
C TYR A 214 3.35 14.76 -6.57
N LEU A 215 3.57 15.15 -5.30
CA LEU A 215 4.87 15.67 -4.85
C LEU A 215 5.94 14.57 -4.83
N VAL A 216 5.59 13.37 -4.41
CA VAL A 216 6.48 12.20 -4.47
C VAL A 216 6.88 11.90 -5.90
N LEU A 217 5.90 11.84 -6.82
CA LEU A 217 6.14 11.55 -8.23
C LEU A 217 7.01 12.62 -8.90
N LYS A 218 6.83 13.90 -8.59
CA LYS A 218 7.72 14.99 -9.04
C LYS A 218 9.17 14.79 -8.59
N GLY A 219 9.36 14.39 -7.31
CA GLY A 219 10.69 14.09 -6.77
C GLY A 219 11.32 12.83 -7.36
N MET A 220 10.54 12.01 -8.05
CA MET A 220 10.98 10.78 -8.71
C MET A 220 10.93 10.84 -10.25
N LEU A 221 10.69 12.03 -10.81
CA LEU A 221 10.39 12.19 -12.25
C LEU A 221 11.47 11.59 -13.16
N GLU A 222 12.76 11.70 -12.81
CA GLU A 222 13.85 11.13 -13.61
C GLU A 222 13.82 9.60 -13.66
N MET A 223 13.37 8.96 -12.59
CA MET A 223 13.19 7.50 -12.55
C MET A 223 12.07 7.07 -13.50
N PHE A 224 10.98 7.85 -13.55
CA PHE A 224 9.87 7.60 -14.48
C PHE A 224 10.24 7.90 -15.93
N GLN A 225 10.87 9.04 -16.22
CA GLN A 225 11.32 9.41 -17.56
C GLN A 225 12.32 8.40 -18.16
N SER A 226 13.21 7.87 -17.32
CA SER A 226 14.14 6.80 -17.74
C SER A 226 13.52 5.39 -17.71
N GLN A 227 12.23 5.29 -17.33
CA GLN A 227 11.47 4.04 -17.20
C GLN A 227 12.18 2.98 -16.33
N LYS A 228 12.79 3.44 -15.24
CA LYS A 228 13.45 2.59 -14.23
C LYS A 228 12.49 2.04 -13.18
N ILE A 229 11.21 2.39 -13.26
CA ILE A 229 10.12 1.83 -12.45
C ILE A 229 9.22 1.04 -13.39
N SER A 230 9.18 -0.28 -13.25
CA SER A 230 8.40 -1.13 -14.16
C SER A 230 6.90 -0.98 -13.96
N ARG A 231 6.45 -0.96 -12.70
CA ARG A 231 5.03 -0.84 -12.33
C ARG A 231 4.87 0.04 -11.09
N LEU A 232 3.85 0.86 -11.11
CA LEU A 232 3.41 1.67 -9.98
C LEU A 232 1.98 1.27 -9.62
N LEU A 233 1.78 0.85 -8.37
CA LEU A 233 0.48 0.69 -7.73
C LEU A 233 0.24 1.93 -6.86
N ILE A 234 -0.82 2.68 -7.11
CA ILE A 234 -1.05 3.98 -6.48
C ILE A 234 -2.50 4.17 -6.09
N GLU A 235 -2.73 4.68 -4.88
CA GLU A 235 -4.03 5.21 -4.49
C GLU A 235 -4.15 6.67 -4.95
N ILE A 236 -5.27 7.01 -5.61
CA ILE A 236 -5.55 8.38 -6.01
C ILE A 236 -6.99 8.72 -5.60
N THR A 237 -7.16 9.77 -4.81
CA THR A 237 -8.46 10.25 -4.36
C THR A 237 -8.67 11.72 -4.72
N ASP A 238 -9.88 12.09 -5.15
CA ASP A 238 -10.22 13.48 -5.49
C ASP A 238 -10.09 14.41 -4.30
N GLU A 239 -10.55 13.97 -3.14
CA GLU A 239 -10.61 14.80 -1.93
C GLU A 239 -9.19 15.18 -1.47
N MET A 240 -8.29 14.20 -1.42
CA MET A 240 -6.90 14.42 -1.03
C MET A 240 -6.14 15.23 -2.07
N SER A 241 -6.29 14.92 -3.35
CA SER A 241 -5.64 15.65 -4.44
C SER A 241 -5.98 17.15 -4.42
N LYS A 242 -7.25 17.50 -4.24
CA LYS A 242 -7.72 18.90 -4.15
C LYS A 242 -7.10 19.63 -2.95
N ALA A 243 -6.95 18.96 -1.84
CA ALA A 243 -6.37 19.56 -0.65
C ALA A 243 -4.89 19.91 -0.80
N PHE A 244 -4.17 19.15 -1.64
CA PHE A 244 -2.78 19.39 -2.03
C PHE A 244 -2.64 20.28 -3.27
N GLY A 245 -3.76 20.79 -3.82
CA GLY A 245 -3.77 21.79 -4.90
C GLY A 245 -3.50 21.23 -6.28
N TYR A 246 -3.75 19.94 -6.53
CA TYR A 246 -3.66 19.31 -7.85
C TYR A 246 -4.91 18.50 -8.19
N HIS A 247 -5.07 18.13 -9.45
CA HIS A 247 -6.15 17.28 -9.91
C HIS A 247 -5.60 15.86 -10.20
N PRO A 248 -6.35 14.77 -9.93
CA PRO A 248 -5.96 13.39 -10.25
C PRO A 248 -5.41 13.19 -11.66
N SER A 249 -5.98 13.89 -12.66
CA SER A 249 -5.48 13.86 -14.03
C SER A 249 -4.03 14.32 -14.18
N ASP A 250 -3.53 15.20 -13.30
CA ASP A 250 -2.17 15.71 -13.38
C ASP A 250 -1.15 14.59 -13.16
N ILE A 251 -1.44 13.66 -12.24
CA ILE A 251 -0.65 12.44 -12.04
C ILE A 251 -0.67 11.57 -13.30
N ILE A 252 -1.87 11.33 -13.84
CA ILE A 252 -2.06 10.44 -14.99
C ILE A 252 -1.33 10.97 -16.21
N LEU A 253 -1.51 12.26 -16.52
CA LEU A 253 -0.88 12.90 -17.67
C LEU A 253 0.64 12.94 -17.53
N MET A 254 1.17 13.31 -16.36
CA MET A 254 2.61 13.36 -16.10
C MET A 254 3.29 12.02 -16.38
N LEU A 255 2.72 10.89 -15.92
CA LEU A 255 3.32 9.59 -16.16
C LEU A 255 3.04 9.03 -17.56
N ARG A 256 1.95 9.43 -18.22
CA ARG A 256 1.76 9.15 -19.66
C ARG A 256 2.85 9.79 -20.51
N ASP A 257 3.21 11.04 -20.20
CA ASP A 257 4.31 11.74 -20.89
C ASP A 257 5.66 11.05 -20.67
N CYS A 258 5.80 10.31 -19.55
CA CYS A 258 6.94 9.43 -19.29
C CYS A 258 6.84 8.05 -19.97
N GLY A 259 5.80 7.77 -20.75
CA GLY A 259 5.61 6.48 -21.45
C GLY A 259 5.02 5.38 -20.59
N TYR A 260 4.08 5.71 -19.68
CA TYR A 260 3.34 4.73 -18.89
C TYR A 260 1.90 4.59 -19.38
N ASN A 261 1.42 3.34 -19.41
CA ASN A 261 0.02 3.02 -19.66
C ASN A 261 -0.71 2.87 -18.33
N TRP A 262 -1.92 3.39 -18.24
CA TRP A 262 -2.73 3.40 -17.04
C TRP A 262 -3.85 2.36 -17.05
N PHE A 263 -4.10 1.81 -15.88
CA PHE A 263 -5.14 0.81 -15.64
C PHE A 263 -5.83 1.09 -14.30
N LYS A 264 -7.12 0.77 -14.22
CA LYS A 264 -7.82 0.56 -12.96
C LYS A 264 -7.46 -0.83 -12.43
N LEU A 265 -7.29 -0.95 -11.12
CA LEU A 265 -7.15 -2.24 -10.47
C LEU A 265 -8.56 -2.79 -10.17
N GLY A 266 -8.94 -3.85 -10.85
CA GLY A 266 -10.19 -4.55 -10.68
C GLY A 266 -10.07 -5.78 -9.81
N SER A 267 -11.19 -6.51 -9.65
CA SER A 267 -11.25 -7.72 -8.85
C SER A 267 -10.22 -8.77 -9.28
N TYR A 268 -9.66 -9.47 -8.30
CA TYR A 268 -8.60 -10.48 -8.50
C TYR A 268 -7.32 -9.92 -9.15
N GLY A 269 -6.98 -8.66 -8.89
CA GLY A 269 -5.76 -8.04 -9.41
C GLY A 269 -5.78 -7.77 -10.93
N ARG A 270 -6.93 -7.86 -11.58
CA ARG A 270 -7.04 -7.64 -13.04
C ARG A 270 -6.84 -6.17 -13.39
N LEU A 271 -6.15 -5.94 -14.51
CA LEU A 271 -5.91 -4.60 -15.03
C LEU A 271 -6.96 -4.24 -16.09
N GLU A 272 -7.75 -3.21 -15.82
CA GLU A 272 -8.74 -2.64 -16.73
C GLU A 272 -8.16 -1.36 -17.34
N PRO A 273 -7.95 -1.29 -18.68
CA PRO A 273 -7.31 -0.12 -19.31
C PRO A 273 -8.09 1.17 -19.01
N LEU A 274 -7.38 2.22 -18.61
CA LEU A 274 -7.94 3.55 -18.44
C LEU A 274 -7.94 4.28 -19.80
N LEU A 275 -9.12 4.51 -20.37
CA LEU A 275 -9.27 5.13 -21.68
C LEU A 275 -9.08 6.66 -21.59
N GLU A 276 -8.68 7.30 -22.69
CA GLU A 276 -8.44 8.76 -22.75
C GLU A 276 -9.66 9.59 -22.32
N ASN A 277 -10.85 9.20 -22.77
CA ASN A 277 -12.09 9.88 -22.43
C ASN A 277 -12.49 9.77 -20.96
N ASP A 278 -11.86 8.86 -20.19
CA ASP A 278 -12.17 8.63 -18.80
C ASP A 278 -11.25 9.45 -17.88
N ILE A 279 -10.10 9.92 -18.37
CA ILE A 279 -9.11 10.66 -17.56
C ILE A 279 -9.67 11.95 -16.99
N SER A 280 -10.44 12.71 -17.79
CA SER A 280 -11.07 13.97 -17.36
C SER A 280 -12.34 13.75 -16.50
N LYS A 281 -12.89 12.53 -16.52
CA LYS A 281 -14.12 12.14 -15.83
C LYS A 281 -13.85 11.27 -14.61
N VAL A 282 -12.58 11.03 -14.29
CA VAL A 282 -12.21 10.22 -13.13
C VAL A 282 -12.64 10.97 -11.87
N SER A 283 -13.95 10.96 -11.63
CA SER A 283 -14.55 11.16 -10.32
C SER A 283 -14.16 9.94 -9.51
N ILE A 284 -13.08 10.08 -8.78
CA ILE A 284 -12.42 8.97 -8.15
C ILE A 284 -12.96 8.87 -6.73
N GLY A 285 -13.92 8.00 -6.52
CA GLY A 285 -14.01 7.34 -5.23
C GLY A 285 -12.70 6.55 -5.02
N ASN A 286 -12.30 6.25 -3.79
CA ASN A 286 -11.08 5.50 -3.45
C ASN A 286 -10.82 4.34 -4.41
N HIS A 287 -9.92 4.52 -5.37
CA HIS A 287 -9.55 3.48 -6.33
C HIS A 287 -8.05 3.36 -6.43
N MET A 288 -7.60 2.10 -6.40
CA MET A 288 -6.23 1.78 -6.74
C MET A 288 -6.06 1.79 -8.26
N PHE A 289 -5.00 2.43 -8.71
CA PHE A 289 -4.59 2.48 -10.11
C PHE A 289 -3.22 1.82 -10.29
N VAL A 290 -2.97 1.41 -11.53
CA VAL A 290 -1.68 0.84 -11.91
C VAL A 290 -1.15 1.57 -13.14
N ALA A 291 0.07 2.08 -13.05
CA ALA A 291 0.82 2.57 -14.20
C ALA A 291 1.91 1.55 -14.57
N VAL A 292 1.97 1.15 -15.85
CA VAL A 292 2.92 0.15 -16.37
C VAL A 292 3.79 0.78 -17.44
N SER A 293 5.12 0.71 -17.25
CA SER A 293 6.11 1.18 -18.20
C SER A 293 5.99 0.45 -19.55
N GLN A 294 6.08 1.19 -20.67
CA GLN A 294 6.04 0.59 -22.01
C GLN A 294 7.23 -0.34 -22.25
N LYS A 295 8.40 -0.11 -21.62
CA LYS A 295 9.57 -0.99 -21.72
C LYS A 295 9.34 -2.36 -21.07
N SER A 296 8.56 -2.43 -20.00
CA SER A 296 8.30 -3.70 -19.31
C SER A 296 7.34 -4.63 -20.06
N LYS A 297 6.55 -4.11 -21.03
CA LYS A 297 5.71 -4.95 -21.91
C LYS A 297 6.50 -5.83 -22.89
N ASN A 298 7.73 -5.45 -23.20
CA ASN A 298 8.57 -6.17 -24.16
C ASN A 298 9.42 -7.28 -23.51
N GLN A 299 9.25 -7.53 -22.22
CA GLN A 299 10.02 -8.53 -21.44
C GLN A 299 9.15 -9.66 -20.87
N SER A 300 7.85 -9.69 -21.18
CA SER A 300 6.89 -10.72 -20.74
C SER A 300 6.51 -11.69 -21.86
#